data_cd75dfde3ca9c646d02749542d1ea7b9
#
_entry.id   cd75dfde3ca9c646d02749542d1ea7b9
#
_cell.length_a   1.000
_cell.length_b   1.000
_cell.length_c   1.000
_cell.angle_alpha   90.00
_cell.angle_beta   90.00
_cell.angle_gamma   90.00
#
_symmetry.space_group_name_H-M   'P 1'
#
loop_
_entity.id
_entity.type
_entity.pdbx_description
1 polymer ?
#
loop_
_entity_poly.entity_id
_entity_poly.type
_entity_poly.pdbx_seq_one_letter_code
_entity_poly.pdbx_strand_id
1 'polypeptide(L)'
;TFLNIRGVDNVIRATKEVFASLFNDRAIAYRVHQGFDHKLVALSAGVQRMVRSETGTAGVMFTLDTESGFRGVVFITGAYGLGETVVQGAVNPDEFYVHKHTLEAGRPAILRRNLGSKAIKMVYGAEASAGKSVKTVDVDQADRMRFCLTDEEVTNLAKQAMTIEKHYGRPMDIEWAKDGDDNQLYIVQARPETVKSRSSANVMERYLLKEKGTVLVEGRAIGQRIGAGPVKVIHDVSEMDKVQPGDVLVSDMTDPDWEPVMKRASAIVTNRGGRTCHAAIIARELGIPAVVGCGNATELLKDGQRVTVSCAEGDTGLIFDGELGFDIRQNSIDAMPELPFKIMMNVGNPDRAFDFAHLPNEGVGLARLEFIINRMIGVHPKALLNFDGLPADVKSSVEKRIAGYDDPVNFYVEKLVEGVSTLAAAFWPKKVIVRLSDFKSNEYANLIGGKLYEPEEENPMLGFRGASRYISDSFRDCFELECRAMKKVRDVMGLTNVELMVPFVRTLGEASQVIDLLAKYGLKRGENGLRVIMMCELPSNALLADEFLEFFDGFSIGSNDMTQLTLGLDRDSGIIAHLFDERNPAVKKLL
;
A
#
# COMPACT_ATOMS: atom_id res chain seq x y z
N THR A 1 8.64 7.47 -29.48
CA THR A 1 7.46 6.75 -30.03
C THR A 1 6.57 7.73 -30.77
N PHE A 2 6.02 7.32 -31.91
CA PHE A 2 5.06 8.11 -32.70
C PHE A 2 3.73 7.36 -32.72
N LEU A 3 2.65 8.03 -32.33
CA LEU A 3 1.33 7.44 -32.17
C LEU A 3 0.41 7.83 -33.33
N ASN A 4 -0.57 6.98 -33.64
CA ASN A 4 -1.63 7.23 -34.63
C ASN A 4 -1.11 7.60 -36.04
N ILE A 5 0.00 6.98 -36.46
CA ILE A 5 0.57 7.17 -37.80
C ILE A 5 -0.31 6.47 -38.83
N ARG A 6 -0.69 7.18 -39.89
CA ARG A 6 -1.51 6.68 -41.00
C ARG A 6 -0.83 6.88 -42.38
N GLY A 7 -0.86 5.87 -43.21
CA GLY A 7 -0.29 5.90 -44.55
C GLY A 7 1.21 5.58 -44.60
N VAL A 8 1.65 4.94 -45.69
CA VAL A 8 3.01 4.41 -45.85
C VAL A 8 4.08 5.50 -45.77
N ASP A 9 3.85 6.64 -46.40
CA ASP A 9 4.82 7.74 -46.42
C ASP A 9 5.05 8.32 -45.01
N ASN A 10 4.01 8.42 -44.22
CA ASN A 10 4.10 8.86 -42.82
C ASN A 10 4.83 7.84 -41.95
N VAL A 11 4.59 6.53 -42.17
CA VAL A 11 5.33 5.46 -41.48
C VAL A 11 6.82 5.52 -41.79
N ILE A 12 7.18 5.70 -43.05
CA ILE A 12 8.59 5.86 -43.47
C ILE A 12 9.22 7.08 -42.81
N ARG A 13 8.52 8.22 -42.81
CA ARG A 13 9.01 9.43 -42.17
C ARG A 13 9.21 9.21 -40.67
N ALA A 14 8.23 8.68 -39.95
CA ALA A 14 8.32 8.39 -38.53
C ALA A 14 9.46 7.42 -38.20
N THR A 15 9.69 6.40 -39.05
CA THR A 15 10.82 5.47 -38.91
C THR A 15 12.17 6.20 -38.98
N LYS A 16 12.33 7.15 -39.91
CA LYS A 16 13.55 7.96 -40.03
C LYS A 16 13.74 8.84 -38.78
N GLU A 17 12.65 9.42 -38.27
CA GLU A 17 12.69 10.22 -37.04
C GLU A 17 13.03 9.36 -35.80
N VAL A 18 12.58 8.09 -35.75
CA VAL A 18 12.98 7.14 -34.70
C VAL A 18 14.50 6.91 -34.74
N PHE A 19 15.09 6.68 -35.92
CA PHE A 19 16.54 6.54 -36.04
C PHE A 19 17.28 7.82 -35.67
N ALA A 20 16.78 8.98 -36.10
CA ALA A 20 17.37 10.26 -35.76
C ALA A 20 17.36 10.53 -34.22
N SER A 21 16.45 9.92 -33.49
CA SER A 21 16.36 10.10 -32.02
C SER A 21 17.58 9.58 -31.25
N LEU A 22 18.43 8.74 -31.86
CA LEU A 22 19.72 8.34 -31.30
C LEU A 22 20.67 9.52 -31.10
N PHE A 23 20.48 10.60 -31.83
CA PHE A 23 21.35 11.79 -31.81
C PHE A 23 20.74 12.95 -31.03
N ASN A 24 19.64 12.76 -30.34
CA ASN A 24 19.13 13.74 -29.39
C ASN A 24 20.08 13.87 -28.20
N ASP A 25 20.19 15.08 -27.64
CA ASP A 25 21.08 15.41 -26.52
C ASP A 25 20.94 14.42 -25.36
N ARG A 26 19.72 14.05 -25.02
CA ARG A 26 19.42 13.06 -23.96
C ARG A 26 20.01 11.68 -24.27
N ALA A 27 19.84 11.18 -25.49
CA ALA A 27 20.36 9.87 -25.88
C ALA A 27 21.89 9.86 -25.88
N ILE A 28 22.50 10.97 -26.28
CA ILE A 28 23.96 11.15 -26.25
C ILE A 28 24.45 11.20 -24.80
N ALA A 29 23.84 12.03 -23.95
CA ALA A 29 24.20 12.17 -22.54
C ALA A 29 24.07 10.82 -21.79
N TYR A 30 22.99 10.06 -22.04
CA TYR A 30 22.80 8.73 -21.46
C TYR A 30 23.94 7.77 -21.84
N ARG A 31 24.31 7.70 -23.13
CA ARG A 31 25.41 6.82 -23.57
C ARG A 31 26.74 7.22 -22.91
N VAL A 32 27.03 8.52 -22.84
CA VAL A 32 28.24 9.02 -22.16
C VAL A 32 28.25 8.60 -20.70
N HIS A 33 27.12 8.77 -19.99
CA HIS A 33 27.00 8.41 -18.59
C HIS A 33 27.16 6.91 -18.33
N GLN A 34 26.64 6.08 -19.23
CA GLN A 34 26.72 4.61 -19.13
C GLN A 34 28.04 4.05 -19.70
N GLY A 35 28.88 4.88 -20.29
CA GLY A 35 30.14 4.45 -20.92
C GLY A 35 29.96 3.64 -22.21
N PHE A 36 28.83 3.81 -22.93
CA PHE A 36 28.57 3.12 -24.19
C PHE A 36 29.27 3.83 -25.35
N ASP A 37 29.95 3.06 -26.21
CA ASP A 37 30.51 3.59 -27.46
C ASP A 37 29.37 3.95 -28.42
N HIS A 38 29.34 5.23 -28.83
CA HIS A 38 28.31 5.76 -29.74
C HIS A 38 28.22 4.99 -31.06
N LYS A 39 29.31 4.42 -31.54
CA LYS A 39 29.39 3.66 -32.82
C LYS A 39 28.78 2.28 -32.71
N LEU A 40 28.67 1.71 -31.53
CA LEU A 40 28.16 0.36 -31.30
C LEU A 40 26.68 0.33 -30.95
N VAL A 41 26.06 1.49 -30.73
CA VAL A 41 24.64 1.57 -30.40
C VAL A 41 23.81 1.71 -31.66
N ALA A 42 22.92 0.77 -31.88
CA ALA A 42 21.95 0.75 -32.96
C ALA A 42 20.52 0.71 -32.42
N LEU A 43 19.56 1.15 -33.20
CA LEU A 43 18.15 1.15 -32.89
C LEU A 43 17.36 0.43 -33.98
N SER A 44 16.43 -0.41 -33.58
CA SER A 44 15.42 -0.97 -34.50
C SER A 44 14.12 -0.19 -34.37
N ALA A 45 13.39 -0.01 -35.46
CA ALA A 45 12.07 0.59 -35.46
C ALA A 45 11.01 -0.50 -35.69
N GLY A 46 10.09 -0.63 -34.74
CA GLY A 46 8.93 -1.52 -34.86
C GLY A 46 7.68 -0.72 -35.24
N VAL A 47 6.89 -1.25 -36.16
CA VAL A 47 5.57 -0.71 -36.51
C VAL A 47 4.51 -1.66 -35.95
N GLN A 48 3.68 -1.14 -35.01
CA GLN A 48 2.62 -1.92 -34.38
C GLN A 48 1.25 -1.37 -34.75
N ARG A 49 0.24 -2.25 -34.79
CA ARG A 49 -1.15 -1.82 -34.85
C ARG A 49 -1.46 -0.99 -33.61
N MET A 50 -2.11 0.15 -33.84
CA MET A 50 -2.51 1.06 -32.75
C MET A 50 -3.64 0.46 -31.92
N VAL A 51 -3.44 0.33 -30.60
CA VAL A 51 -4.51 0.02 -29.65
C VAL A 51 -5.29 1.30 -29.35
N ARG A 52 -6.61 1.26 -29.48
CA ARG A 52 -7.49 2.44 -29.35
C ARG A 52 -7.80 2.73 -27.88
N SER A 53 -6.76 2.95 -27.09
CA SER A 53 -6.91 3.20 -25.63
C SER A 53 -7.38 4.61 -25.31
N GLU A 54 -7.38 5.55 -26.26
CA GLU A 54 -7.97 6.87 -26.04
C GLU A 54 -9.45 6.83 -25.69
N THR A 55 -10.14 5.76 -26.10
CA THR A 55 -11.53 5.47 -25.71
C THR A 55 -11.63 4.36 -24.65
N GLY A 56 -10.51 3.80 -24.25
CA GLY A 56 -10.36 2.75 -23.25
C GLY A 56 -9.49 3.16 -22.07
N THR A 57 -8.59 2.27 -21.69
CA THR A 57 -7.66 2.44 -20.58
C THR A 57 -6.27 1.95 -20.95
N ALA A 58 -5.25 2.44 -20.27
CA ALA A 58 -3.88 1.96 -20.45
C ALA A 58 -3.08 2.10 -19.15
N GLY A 59 -1.96 1.40 -19.08
CA GLY A 59 -1.10 1.48 -17.91
C GLY A 59 0.15 0.64 -18.03
N VAL A 60 0.78 0.42 -16.89
CA VAL A 60 1.98 -0.41 -16.75
C VAL A 60 1.78 -1.45 -15.67
N MET A 61 2.51 -2.55 -15.78
CA MET A 61 2.54 -3.58 -14.75
C MET A 61 3.94 -4.15 -14.57
N PHE A 62 4.23 -4.55 -13.34
CA PHE A 62 5.51 -5.14 -12.94
C PHE A 62 5.27 -6.51 -12.33
N THR A 63 6.18 -7.45 -12.60
CA THR A 63 6.09 -8.79 -12.00
C THR A 63 6.77 -8.88 -10.64
N LEU A 64 6.87 -7.76 -9.95
CA LEU A 64 7.30 -7.61 -8.56
C LEU A 64 6.69 -6.32 -7.98
N ASP A 65 6.76 -6.18 -6.65
CA ASP A 65 6.48 -4.88 -6.02
C ASP A 65 7.66 -3.93 -6.26
N THR A 66 7.38 -2.77 -6.84
CA THR A 66 8.41 -1.80 -7.25
C THR A 66 9.08 -1.10 -6.07
N GLU A 67 8.49 -1.13 -4.87
CA GLU A 67 9.08 -0.53 -3.67
C GLU A 67 10.01 -1.48 -2.94
N SER A 68 9.52 -2.66 -2.58
CA SER A 68 10.26 -3.64 -1.80
C SER A 68 11.08 -4.63 -2.64
N GLY A 69 10.73 -4.81 -3.92
CA GLY A 69 11.27 -5.88 -4.76
C GLY A 69 10.64 -7.25 -4.49
N PHE A 70 9.55 -7.32 -3.73
CA PHE A 70 8.86 -8.57 -3.43
C PHE A 70 8.34 -9.24 -4.70
N ARG A 71 8.78 -10.47 -4.96
CA ARG A 71 8.50 -11.20 -6.20
C ARG A 71 7.19 -11.99 -6.23
N GLY A 72 6.49 -12.07 -5.11
CA GLY A 72 5.25 -12.84 -4.98
C GLY A 72 4.02 -12.17 -5.57
N VAL A 73 4.14 -10.97 -6.12
CA VAL A 73 3.00 -10.18 -6.66
C VAL A 73 3.26 -9.69 -8.07
N VAL A 74 2.16 -9.41 -8.78
CA VAL A 74 2.11 -8.54 -9.95
C VAL A 74 1.51 -7.21 -9.51
N PHE A 75 2.20 -6.12 -9.76
CA PHE A 75 1.75 -4.77 -9.49
C PHE A 75 1.27 -4.12 -10.79
N ILE A 76 0.02 -3.68 -10.85
CA ILE A 76 -0.63 -3.14 -12.04
C ILE A 76 -1.10 -1.72 -11.74
N THR A 77 -0.82 -0.80 -12.65
CA THR A 77 -1.39 0.56 -12.62
C THR A 77 -2.17 0.83 -13.90
N GLY A 78 -3.21 1.67 -13.80
CA GLY A 78 -4.02 2.00 -14.97
C GLY A 78 -4.78 3.31 -14.83
N ALA A 79 -5.03 3.95 -15.97
CA ALA A 79 -5.85 5.15 -16.09
C ALA A 79 -6.60 5.17 -17.42
N TYR A 80 -7.54 6.08 -17.56
CA TYR A 80 -8.26 6.29 -18.82
C TYR A 80 -7.38 6.96 -19.87
N GLY A 81 -7.61 6.63 -21.14
CA GLY A 81 -6.92 7.23 -22.27
C GLY A 81 -5.58 6.58 -22.61
N LEU A 82 -4.73 7.33 -23.32
CA LEU A 82 -3.43 6.87 -23.75
C LEU A 82 -2.46 6.67 -22.58
N GLY A 83 -1.67 5.60 -22.60
CA GLY A 83 -0.74 5.21 -21.54
C GLY A 83 0.37 6.22 -21.24
N GLU A 84 0.62 7.15 -22.15
CA GLU A 84 1.63 8.20 -22.00
C GLU A 84 1.41 9.02 -20.70
N THR A 85 0.16 9.30 -20.33
CA THR A 85 -0.16 10.03 -19.08
C THR A 85 0.25 9.28 -17.82
N VAL A 86 0.21 7.94 -17.83
CA VAL A 86 0.66 7.11 -16.70
C VAL A 86 2.18 7.08 -16.63
N VAL A 87 2.83 6.83 -17.77
CA VAL A 87 4.31 6.75 -17.85
C VAL A 87 4.97 8.08 -17.51
N GLN A 88 4.43 9.19 -17.99
CA GLN A 88 4.95 10.54 -17.68
C GLN A 88 4.59 11.02 -16.27
N GLY A 89 3.66 10.36 -15.59
CA GLY A 89 3.18 10.79 -14.28
C GLY A 89 2.23 11.97 -14.30
N ALA A 90 1.61 12.24 -15.45
CA ALA A 90 0.62 13.30 -15.61
C ALA A 90 -0.71 13.00 -14.89
N VAL A 91 -0.95 11.75 -14.53
CA VAL A 91 -2.16 11.27 -13.86
C VAL A 91 -1.81 10.41 -12.66
N ASN A 92 -2.66 10.47 -11.63
CA ASN A 92 -2.61 9.54 -10.49
C ASN A 92 -3.48 8.32 -10.83
N PRO A 93 -2.87 7.17 -11.18
CA PRO A 93 -3.59 6.00 -11.67
C PRO A 93 -4.23 5.18 -10.54
N ASP A 94 -5.13 4.27 -10.90
CA ASP A 94 -5.50 3.15 -10.05
C ASP A 94 -4.32 2.19 -9.90
N GLU A 95 -4.23 1.53 -8.74
CA GLU A 95 -3.20 0.55 -8.45
C GLU A 95 -3.82 -0.76 -7.96
N PHE A 96 -3.29 -1.89 -8.43
CA PHE A 96 -3.75 -3.23 -8.07
C PHE A 96 -2.55 -4.12 -7.74
N TYR A 97 -2.68 -4.92 -6.69
CA TYR A 97 -1.71 -5.95 -6.31
C TYR A 97 -2.34 -7.32 -6.45
N VAL A 98 -1.72 -8.19 -7.23
CA VAL A 98 -2.22 -9.56 -7.48
C VAL A 98 -1.18 -10.58 -7.01
N HIS A 99 -1.58 -11.48 -6.11
CA HIS A 99 -0.70 -12.50 -5.57
C HIS A 99 -0.55 -13.68 -6.54
N LYS A 100 0.68 -13.95 -6.96
CA LYS A 100 0.98 -14.97 -7.97
C LYS A 100 0.57 -16.37 -7.55
N HIS A 101 0.91 -16.77 -6.31
CA HIS A 101 0.64 -18.12 -5.83
C HIS A 101 -0.86 -18.46 -5.78
N THR A 102 -1.70 -17.56 -5.25
CA THR A 102 -3.15 -17.76 -5.23
C THR A 102 -3.76 -17.72 -6.63
N LEU A 103 -3.20 -16.92 -7.54
CA LEU A 103 -3.61 -16.86 -8.94
C LEU A 103 -3.31 -18.18 -9.67
N GLU A 104 -2.13 -18.77 -9.47
CA GLU A 104 -1.76 -20.08 -10.01
C GLU A 104 -2.65 -21.21 -9.48
N ALA A 105 -3.09 -21.08 -8.23
CA ALA A 105 -4.04 -22.01 -7.61
C ALA A 105 -5.50 -21.82 -8.10
N GLY A 106 -5.74 -20.89 -9.04
CA GLY A 106 -7.09 -20.62 -9.56
C GLY A 106 -8.02 -19.94 -8.55
N ARG A 107 -7.48 -19.27 -7.54
CA ARG A 107 -8.21 -18.58 -6.48
C ARG A 107 -8.29 -17.07 -6.74
N PRO A 108 -9.26 -16.34 -6.16
CA PRO A 108 -9.23 -14.88 -6.14
C PRO A 108 -7.91 -14.39 -5.56
N ALA A 109 -7.18 -13.58 -6.33
CA ALA A 109 -5.78 -13.27 -6.05
C ALA A 109 -5.49 -11.77 -5.89
N ILE A 110 -6.47 -10.90 -6.08
CA ILE A 110 -6.31 -9.45 -5.89
C ILE A 110 -6.21 -9.17 -4.40
N LEU A 111 -5.01 -8.76 -3.96
CA LEU A 111 -4.73 -8.45 -2.55
C LEU A 111 -5.20 -7.06 -2.18
N ARG A 112 -5.06 -6.09 -3.08
CA ARG A 112 -5.32 -4.67 -2.78
C ARG A 112 -5.66 -3.88 -4.03
N ARG A 113 -6.55 -2.89 -3.85
CA ARG A 113 -6.94 -1.89 -4.85
C ARG A 113 -6.82 -0.49 -4.25
N ASN A 114 -6.17 0.41 -4.95
CA ASN A 114 -6.11 1.82 -4.59
C ASN A 114 -6.73 2.64 -5.72
N LEU A 115 -7.76 3.40 -5.40
CA LEU A 115 -8.43 4.26 -6.36
C LEU A 115 -7.59 5.53 -6.57
N GLY A 116 -7.13 5.76 -7.81
CA GLY A 116 -6.45 6.97 -8.21
C GLY A 116 -7.43 8.12 -8.50
N SER A 117 -6.94 9.35 -8.45
CA SER A 117 -7.77 10.51 -8.78
C SER A 117 -8.15 10.59 -10.24
N LYS A 118 -7.35 10.05 -11.15
CA LYS A 118 -7.56 9.96 -12.61
C LYS A 118 -8.20 11.21 -13.22
N ALA A 119 -7.71 12.41 -12.80
CA ALA A 119 -8.34 13.68 -13.12
C ALA A 119 -8.39 13.99 -14.62
N ILE A 120 -7.38 13.55 -15.35
CA ILE A 120 -7.21 13.83 -16.77
C ILE A 120 -6.94 12.55 -17.57
N LYS A 121 -7.23 12.60 -18.87
CA LYS A 121 -6.85 11.57 -19.84
C LYS A 121 -6.34 12.21 -21.13
N MET A 122 -5.47 11.51 -21.83
CA MET A 122 -4.97 11.93 -23.15
C MET A 122 -5.73 11.20 -24.25
N VAL A 123 -6.19 11.94 -25.24
CA VAL A 123 -6.93 11.44 -26.40
C VAL A 123 -6.37 12.06 -27.68
N TYR A 124 -6.71 11.49 -28.84
CA TYR A 124 -6.33 12.09 -30.12
C TYR A 124 -7.16 13.35 -30.40
N GLY A 125 -6.50 14.37 -30.96
CA GLY A 125 -7.15 15.56 -31.47
C GLY A 125 -7.79 15.35 -32.87
N ALA A 126 -8.64 16.28 -33.29
CA ALA A 126 -9.35 16.22 -34.58
C ALA A 126 -8.44 16.29 -35.82
N GLU A 127 -7.24 16.85 -35.70
CA GLU A 127 -6.26 16.99 -36.78
C GLU A 127 -5.21 15.88 -36.75
N ALA A 128 -5.63 14.65 -36.96
CA ALA A 128 -4.79 13.45 -36.82
C ALA A 128 -3.88 13.15 -38.04
N SER A 129 -3.66 14.08 -38.94
CA SER A 129 -2.92 13.80 -40.20
C SER A 129 -1.39 13.70 -40.07
N ALA A 130 -0.79 14.12 -38.95
CA ALA A 130 0.66 14.17 -38.80
C ALA A 130 1.23 13.47 -37.57
N GLY A 131 0.46 12.65 -36.85
CA GLY A 131 0.97 11.91 -35.68
C GLY A 131 1.35 12.75 -34.46
N LYS A 132 0.98 14.04 -34.41
CA LYS A 132 1.37 14.97 -33.36
C LYS A 132 0.20 15.58 -32.57
N SER A 133 -1.06 15.27 -32.89
CA SER A 133 -2.18 15.89 -32.19
C SER A 133 -2.80 14.94 -31.15
N VAL A 134 -2.22 14.93 -29.99
CA VAL A 134 -2.86 14.46 -28.76
C VAL A 134 -3.34 15.67 -27.97
N LYS A 135 -4.42 15.54 -27.22
CA LYS A 135 -4.93 16.56 -26.31
C LYS A 135 -5.27 15.93 -24.95
N THR A 136 -5.02 16.66 -23.91
CA THR A 136 -5.46 16.31 -22.56
C THR A 136 -6.86 16.85 -22.33
N VAL A 137 -7.73 16.01 -21.77
CA VAL A 137 -9.10 16.37 -21.40
C VAL A 137 -9.38 15.86 -19.98
N ASP A 138 -10.31 16.52 -19.30
CA ASP A 138 -10.76 16.09 -17.98
C ASP A 138 -11.54 14.76 -18.07
N VAL A 139 -11.46 13.98 -17.00
CA VAL A 139 -12.25 12.75 -16.82
C VAL A 139 -13.49 13.09 -16.00
N ASP A 140 -14.64 12.61 -16.44
CA ASP A 140 -15.91 12.82 -15.74
C ASP A 140 -15.85 12.31 -14.30
N GLN A 141 -16.53 13.03 -13.40
CA GLN A 141 -16.53 12.71 -11.97
C GLN A 141 -16.99 11.27 -11.69
N ALA A 142 -17.99 10.77 -12.42
CA ALA A 142 -18.49 9.40 -12.27
C ALA A 142 -17.41 8.36 -12.59
N ASP A 143 -16.58 8.59 -13.63
CA ASP A 143 -15.47 7.71 -14.01
C ASP A 143 -14.31 7.79 -13.03
N ARG A 144 -14.05 8.96 -12.46
CA ARG A 144 -13.00 9.15 -11.45
C ARG A 144 -13.28 8.38 -10.15
N MET A 145 -14.56 8.20 -9.81
CA MET A 145 -15.01 7.54 -8.57
C MET A 145 -15.11 6.01 -8.69
N ARG A 146 -14.72 5.43 -9.80
CA ARG A 146 -14.67 3.98 -10.02
C ARG A 146 -13.32 3.53 -10.55
N PHE A 147 -12.99 2.26 -10.35
CA PHE A 147 -11.78 1.68 -10.91
C PHE A 147 -11.86 1.60 -12.44
N CYS A 148 -10.73 1.86 -13.12
CA CYS A 148 -10.65 1.84 -14.58
C CYS A 148 -10.59 0.42 -15.16
N LEU A 149 -10.39 -0.59 -14.33
CA LEU A 149 -10.36 -2.01 -14.68
C LEU A 149 -11.33 -2.79 -13.78
N THR A 150 -11.93 -3.82 -14.34
CA THR A 150 -12.66 -4.84 -13.58
C THR A 150 -11.71 -5.85 -12.95
N ASP A 151 -12.17 -6.60 -11.94
CA ASP A 151 -11.38 -7.67 -11.31
C ASP A 151 -10.97 -8.77 -12.31
N GLU A 152 -11.83 -9.06 -13.28
CA GLU A 152 -11.53 -10.02 -14.34
C GLU A 152 -10.40 -9.52 -15.25
N GLU A 153 -10.41 -8.25 -15.63
CA GLU A 153 -9.37 -7.62 -16.43
C GLU A 153 -8.04 -7.56 -15.69
N VAL A 154 -8.05 -7.19 -14.41
CA VAL A 154 -6.86 -7.21 -13.54
C VAL A 154 -6.27 -8.62 -13.44
N THR A 155 -7.13 -9.62 -13.25
CA THR A 155 -6.72 -11.03 -13.18
C THR A 155 -6.12 -11.51 -14.52
N ASN A 156 -6.70 -11.10 -15.65
CA ASN A 156 -6.19 -11.44 -16.97
C ASN A 156 -4.81 -10.82 -17.23
N LEU A 157 -4.63 -9.53 -16.94
CA LEU A 157 -3.35 -8.84 -17.03
C LEU A 157 -2.28 -9.53 -16.18
N ALA A 158 -2.61 -9.89 -14.95
CA ALA A 158 -1.67 -10.59 -14.07
C ALA A 158 -1.25 -11.96 -14.63
N LYS A 159 -2.16 -12.73 -15.21
CA LYS A 159 -1.84 -14.00 -15.88
C LYS A 159 -0.91 -13.80 -17.07
N GLN A 160 -1.15 -12.77 -17.87
CA GLN A 160 -0.27 -12.42 -19.00
C GLN A 160 1.13 -12.01 -18.50
N ALA A 161 1.22 -11.19 -17.45
CA ALA A 161 2.47 -10.79 -16.84
C ALA A 161 3.28 -11.98 -16.34
N MET A 162 2.65 -12.93 -15.66
CA MET A 162 3.30 -14.16 -15.19
C MET A 162 3.80 -15.04 -16.35
N THR A 163 3.03 -15.10 -17.44
CA THR A 163 3.46 -15.82 -18.66
C THR A 163 4.70 -15.18 -19.27
N ILE A 164 4.74 -13.86 -19.34
CA ILE A 164 5.89 -13.09 -19.86
C ILE A 164 7.10 -13.28 -18.93
N GLU A 165 6.93 -13.12 -17.60
CA GLU A 165 8.00 -13.35 -16.63
C GLU A 165 8.60 -14.75 -16.75
N LYS A 166 7.75 -15.78 -16.86
CA LYS A 166 8.16 -17.16 -17.03
C LYS A 166 8.95 -17.37 -18.33
N HIS A 167 8.53 -16.72 -19.42
CA HIS A 167 9.21 -16.80 -20.71
C HIS A 167 10.62 -16.21 -20.66
N TYR A 168 10.78 -15.03 -20.04
CA TYR A 168 12.07 -14.35 -19.94
C TYR A 168 12.92 -14.79 -18.73
N GLY A 169 12.36 -15.52 -17.78
CA GLY A 169 13.05 -16.04 -16.59
C GLY A 169 13.53 -14.95 -15.61
N ARG A 170 12.93 -13.76 -15.66
CA ARG A 170 13.30 -12.61 -14.81
C ARG A 170 12.13 -11.66 -14.61
N PRO A 171 12.17 -10.79 -13.58
CA PRO A 171 11.16 -9.75 -13.39
C PRO A 171 11.06 -8.82 -14.60
N MET A 172 9.83 -8.44 -14.91
CA MET A 172 9.50 -7.69 -16.12
C MET A 172 8.73 -6.40 -15.78
N ASP A 173 8.97 -5.37 -16.58
CA ASP A 173 8.25 -4.12 -16.72
C ASP A 173 7.47 -4.18 -18.04
N ILE A 174 6.15 -4.04 -17.98
CA ILE A 174 5.23 -4.35 -19.07
C ILE A 174 4.24 -3.20 -19.25
N GLU A 175 4.15 -2.67 -20.46
CA GLU A 175 3.11 -1.71 -20.85
C GLU A 175 1.92 -2.47 -21.44
N TRP A 176 0.71 -2.08 -21.04
CA TRP A 176 -0.53 -2.68 -21.52
C TRP A 176 -1.55 -1.59 -21.90
N ALA A 177 -2.48 -1.95 -22.77
CA ALA A 177 -3.58 -1.08 -23.16
C ALA A 177 -4.85 -1.91 -23.42
N LYS A 178 -6.00 -1.33 -23.07
CA LYS A 178 -7.33 -1.84 -23.42
C LYS A 178 -7.88 -1.01 -24.56
N ASP A 179 -8.24 -1.67 -25.63
CA ASP A 179 -8.86 -1.05 -26.79
C ASP A 179 -10.32 -0.74 -26.49
N GLY A 180 -10.76 0.50 -26.68
CA GLY A 180 -12.13 0.91 -26.41
C GLY A 180 -13.12 0.46 -27.50
N ASP A 181 -12.64 0.05 -28.69
CA ASP A 181 -13.50 -0.40 -29.77
C ASP A 181 -13.87 -1.88 -29.65
N ASP A 182 -12.91 -2.73 -29.27
CA ASP A 182 -13.13 -4.19 -29.13
C ASP A 182 -13.13 -4.69 -27.68
N ASN A 183 -12.82 -3.81 -26.72
CA ASN A 183 -12.70 -4.10 -25.29
C ASN A 183 -11.65 -5.17 -24.91
N GLN A 184 -10.69 -5.45 -25.80
CA GLN A 184 -9.62 -6.42 -25.54
C GLN A 184 -8.41 -5.76 -24.90
N LEU A 185 -7.71 -6.55 -24.05
CA LEU A 185 -6.45 -6.16 -23.43
C LEU A 185 -5.28 -6.59 -24.31
N TYR A 186 -4.34 -5.68 -24.54
CA TYR A 186 -3.15 -5.89 -25.35
C TYR A 186 -1.89 -5.58 -24.56
N ILE A 187 -0.87 -6.41 -24.73
CA ILE A 187 0.50 -6.10 -24.29
C ILE A 187 1.14 -5.24 -25.38
N VAL A 188 1.64 -4.08 -24.99
CA VAL A 188 2.21 -3.09 -25.91
C VAL A 188 3.73 -3.16 -25.91
N GLN A 189 4.35 -3.36 -24.74
CA GLN A 189 5.79 -3.51 -24.58
C GLN A 189 6.09 -4.39 -23.37
N ALA A 190 7.20 -5.12 -23.42
CA ALA A 190 7.77 -5.82 -22.28
C ALA A 190 9.29 -5.64 -22.26
N ARG A 191 9.84 -5.31 -21.09
CA ARG A 191 11.29 -5.18 -20.86
C ARG A 191 11.67 -5.73 -19.50
N PRO A 192 12.93 -6.17 -19.32
CA PRO A 192 13.40 -6.57 -18.00
C PRO A 192 13.30 -5.42 -16.99
N GLU A 193 12.78 -5.72 -15.79
CA GLU A 193 12.88 -4.81 -14.65
C GLU A 193 14.35 -4.79 -14.17
N THR A 194 14.93 -3.61 -13.96
CA THR A 194 16.36 -3.46 -13.68
C THR A 194 16.70 -2.73 -12.40
N VAL A 195 15.74 -2.07 -11.77
CA VAL A 195 15.96 -1.25 -10.57
C VAL A 195 16.03 -2.11 -9.32
N LYS A 196 14.95 -2.81 -8.99
CA LYS A 196 14.86 -3.64 -7.78
C LYS A 196 15.44 -5.04 -7.92
N SER A 197 15.45 -5.58 -9.13
CA SER A 197 16.04 -6.90 -9.38
C SER A 197 17.57 -6.96 -9.17
N ARG A 198 18.25 -5.80 -9.16
CA ARG A 198 19.71 -5.66 -8.95
C ARG A 198 20.10 -5.21 -7.54
N SER A 199 19.17 -4.81 -6.68
CA SER A 199 19.51 -4.37 -5.33
C SER A 199 20.08 -5.53 -4.51
N SER A 200 21.29 -5.35 -3.95
CA SER A 200 21.90 -6.33 -3.06
C SER A 200 21.19 -6.31 -1.69
N ALA A 201 20.61 -7.44 -1.33
CA ALA A 201 19.67 -7.59 -0.22
C ALA A 201 20.31 -7.62 1.18
N ASN A 202 21.62 -7.33 1.34
CA ASN A 202 22.33 -7.65 2.59
C ASN A 202 22.44 -6.53 3.63
N VAL A 203 22.04 -5.30 3.32
CA VAL A 203 22.04 -4.19 4.28
C VAL A 203 20.71 -3.48 4.23
N MET A 204 20.02 -3.40 5.35
CA MET A 204 18.80 -2.65 5.51
C MET A 204 19.08 -1.31 6.17
N GLU A 205 18.79 -0.22 5.47
CA GLU A 205 18.79 1.13 6.04
C GLU A 205 17.39 1.46 6.58
N ARG A 206 17.33 1.90 7.82
CA ARG A 206 16.09 2.37 8.42
C ARG A 206 16.25 3.83 8.84
N TYR A 207 15.41 4.67 8.29
CA TYR A 207 15.32 6.09 8.62
C TYR A 207 14.29 6.29 9.72
N LEU A 208 14.63 7.05 10.74
CA LEU A 208 13.80 7.31 11.91
C LEU A 208 13.80 8.80 12.24
N LEU A 209 12.66 9.45 12.17
CA LEU A 209 12.52 10.82 12.67
C LEU A 209 12.74 10.85 14.19
N LYS A 210 13.49 11.85 14.68
CA LYS A 210 13.75 12.08 16.11
C LYS A 210 12.65 12.84 16.80
N GLU A 211 11.85 13.56 16.02
CA GLU A 211 10.80 14.45 16.52
C GLU A 211 9.60 14.44 15.57
N LYS A 212 8.44 14.84 16.08
CA LYS A 212 7.24 15.03 15.28
C LYS A 212 7.19 16.48 14.79
N GLY A 213 6.96 16.66 13.50
CA GLY A 213 6.80 17.96 12.86
C GLY A 213 5.36 18.23 12.43
N THR A 214 5.09 19.46 12.03
CA THR A 214 3.82 19.83 11.37
C THR A 214 3.85 19.33 9.95
N VAL A 215 2.87 18.52 9.55
CA VAL A 215 2.70 18.05 8.18
C VAL A 215 2.13 19.18 7.33
N LEU A 216 2.82 19.55 6.27
CA LEU A 216 2.39 20.58 5.31
C LEU A 216 1.66 19.95 4.13
N VAL A 217 2.18 18.83 3.62
CA VAL A 217 1.69 18.15 2.43
C VAL A 217 1.87 16.65 2.60
N GLU A 218 1.00 15.87 2.01
CA GLU A 218 1.10 14.42 1.93
C GLU A 218 0.90 13.92 0.49
N GLY A 219 1.44 12.74 0.21
CA GLY A 219 1.30 12.08 -1.09
C GLY A 219 1.75 10.63 -1.02
N ARG A 220 2.06 10.04 -2.15
CA ARG A 220 2.53 8.67 -2.25
C ARG A 220 4.04 8.61 -2.00
N ALA A 221 4.48 7.82 -1.03
CA ALA A 221 5.89 7.59 -0.75
C ALA A 221 6.56 6.75 -1.84
N ILE A 222 7.74 7.16 -2.24
CA ILE A 222 8.65 6.44 -3.13
C ILE A 222 9.95 6.18 -2.37
N GLY A 223 10.28 4.92 -2.17
CA GLY A 223 11.35 4.49 -1.30
C GLY A 223 11.00 4.58 0.18
N GLN A 224 12.02 4.55 1.05
CA GLN A 224 11.86 4.53 2.52
C GLN A 224 12.78 5.51 3.23
N ARG A 225 13.37 6.44 2.48
CA ARG A 225 14.35 7.39 2.97
C ARG A 225 13.70 8.69 3.45
N ILE A 226 14.49 9.46 4.16
CA ILE A 226 14.18 10.83 4.55
C ILE A 226 15.21 11.74 3.91
N GLY A 227 14.75 12.86 3.35
CA GLY A 227 15.60 13.93 2.84
C GLY A 227 15.12 15.27 3.36
N ALA A 228 16.03 16.21 3.57
CA ALA A 228 15.70 17.53 4.06
C ALA A 228 16.49 18.59 3.30
N GLY A 229 15.94 19.78 3.22
CA GLY A 229 16.57 20.93 2.58
C GLY A 229 15.60 22.06 2.26
N PRO A 230 16.08 23.12 1.65
CA PRO A 230 15.25 24.21 1.17
C PRO A 230 14.44 23.80 -0.07
N VAL A 231 13.19 24.19 -0.10
CA VAL A 231 12.29 23.98 -1.24
C VAL A 231 12.75 24.80 -2.44
N LYS A 232 12.76 24.18 -3.60
CA LYS A 232 12.91 24.84 -4.87
C LYS A 232 11.75 24.44 -5.79
N VAL A 233 10.82 25.37 -5.99
CA VAL A 233 9.68 25.19 -6.88
C VAL A 233 10.11 25.47 -8.32
N ILE A 234 9.97 24.47 -9.19
CA ILE A 234 10.34 24.54 -10.60
C ILE A 234 9.12 24.20 -11.45
N HIS A 235 8.74 25.12 -12.32
CA HIS A 235 7.58 24.98 -13.20
C HIS A 235 7.94 24.50 -14.60
N ASP A 236 9.16 24.78 -15.04
CA ASP A 236 9.63 24.46 -16.39
C ASP A 236 11.10 24.03 -16.38
N VAL A 237 11.45 23.15 -17.31
CA VAL A 237 12.82 22.63 -17.51
C VAL A 237 13.87 23.73 -17.64
N SER A 238 13.52 24.86 -18.24
CA SER A 238 14.42 26.02 -18.39
C SER A 238 14.86 26.66 -17.05
N GLU A 239 14.17 26.35 -15.97
CA GLU A 239 14.47 26.84 -14.62
C GLU A 239 15.40 25.92 -13.80
N MET A 240 15.85 24.80 -14.36
CA MET A 240 16.62 23.78 -13.65
C MET A 240 17.91 24.30 -12.99
N ASP A 241 18.52 25.33 -13.53
CA ASP A 241 19.73 25.93 -12.97
C ASP A 241 19.52 26.59 -11.61
N LYS A 242 18.27 26.85 -11.23
CA LYS A 242 17.91 27.38 -9.92
C LYS A 242 18.08 26.35 -8.79
N VAL A 243 18.08 25.04 -9.10
CA VAL A 243 18.20 23.97 -8.12
C VAL A 243 19.65 23.74 -7.75
N GLN A 244 19.97 23.90 -6.48
CA GLN A 244 21.28 23.64 -5.92
C GLN A 244 21.37 22.23 -5.29
N PRO A 245 22.58 21.67 -5.16
CA PRO A 245 22.75 20.41 -4.42
C PRO A 245 22.19 20.49 -3.00
N GLY A 246 21.31 19.54 -2.65
CA GLY A 246 20.65 19.48 -1.35
C GLY A 246 19.26 20.15 -1.28
N ASP A 247 18.81 20.80 -2.35
CA ASP A 247 17.45 21.35 -2.41
C ASP A 247 16.40 20.24 -2.48
N VAL A 248 15.21 20.53 -1.99
CA VAL A 248 14.01 19.71 -2.22
C VAL A 248 13.33 20.22 -3.50
N LEU A 249 13.38 19.42 -4.54
CA LEU A 249 12.77 19.74 -5.83
C LEU A 249 11.25 19.58 -5.74
N VAL A 250 10.51 20.65 -5.99
CA VAL A 250 9.05 20.66 -6.00
C VAL A 250 8.55 21.06 -7.39
N SER A 251 7.73 20.23 -8.01
CA SER A 251 7.20 20.49 -9.35
C SER A 251 5.78 19.95 -9.52
N ASP A 252 5.10 20.37 -10.57
CA ASP A 252 3.81 19.79 -10.93
C ASP A 252 3.96 18.32 -11.36
N MET A 253 4.89 18.06 -12.28
CA MET A 253 5.32 16.71 -12.70
C MET A 253 6.74 16.80 -13.26
N THR A 254 7.40 15.66 -13.46
CA THR A 254 8.69 15.60 -14.14
C THR A 254 8.60 14.72 -15.37
N ASP A 255 9.43 15.00 -16.35
CA ASP A 255 9.67 14.19 -17.53
C ASP A 255 11.17 13.81 -17.63
N PRO A 256 11.57 13.01 -18.60
CA PRO A 256 12.94 12.55 -18.74
C PRO A 256 14.03 13.63 -18.85
N ASP A 257 13.68 14.82 -19.25
CA ASP A 257 14.64 15.93 -19.37
C ASP A 257 15.03 16.52 -17.99
N TRP A 258 14.28 16.16 -16.94
CA TRP A 258 14.52 16.59 -15.56
C TRP A 258 15.59 15.77 -14.82
N GLU A 259 16.06 14.65 -15.36
CA GLU A 259 17.03 13.77 -14.70
C GLU A 259 18.29 14.51 -14.19
N PRO A 260 18.90 15.46 -14.92
CA PRO A 260 20.08 16.17 -14.43
C PRO A 260 19.83 17.00 -13.17
N VAL A 261 18.64 17.56 -13.00
CA VAL A 261 18.29 18.33 -11.80
C VAL A 261 17.88 17.43 -10.65
N MET A 262 17.20 16.34 -10.92
CA MET A 262 16.81 15.35 -9.90
C MET A 262 18.02 14.75 -9.19
N LYS A 263 19.15 14.61 -9.88
CA LYS A 263 20.43 14.13 -9.29
C LYS A 263 21.03 15.07 -8.25
N ARG A 264 20.68 16.33 -8.24
CA ARG A 264 21.14 17.34 -7.27
C ARG A 264 20.22 17.44 -6.06
N ALA A 265 18.96 17.01 -6.20
CA ALA A 265 17.96 17.12 -5.17
C ALA A 265 18.22 16.17 -3.98
N SER A 266 17.93 16.64 -2.76
CA SER A 266 17.87 15.82 -1.55
C SER A 266 16.57 15.00 -1.47
N ALA A 267 15.52 15.50 -2.09
CA ALA A 267 14.21 14.86 -2.21
C ALA A 267 13.43 15.45 -3.39
N ILE A 268 12.40 14.73 -3.84
CA ILE A 268 11.52 15.15 -4.93
C ILE A 268 10.08 15.15 -4.44
N VAL A 269 9.32 16.19 -4.79
CA VAL A 269 7.89 16.30 -4.48
C VAL A 269 7.15 16.72 -5.75
N THR A 270 6.11 15.98 -6.12
CA THR A 270 5.29 16.31 -7.29
C THR A 270 3.80 16.37 -6.98
N ASN A 271 3.09 17.31 -7.63
CA ASN A 271 1.64 17.38 -7.52
C ASN A 271 0.97 16.15 -8.11
N ARG A 272 1.48 15.67 -9.24
CA ARG A 272 0.92 14.55 -10.01
C ARG A 272 1.87 13.36 -10.06
N GLY A 273 1.32 12.22 -10.37
CA GLY A 273 2.05 10.98 -10.59
C GLY A 273 1.69 9.88 -9.58
N GLY A 274 2.00 8.66 -9.95
CA GLY A 274 1.91 7.46 -9.13
C GLY A 274 3.27 6.77 -9.02
N ARG A 275 3.30 5.58 -8.47
CA ARG A 275 4.54 4.80 -8.24
C ARG A 275 5.30 4.43 -9.51
N THR A 276 4.68 4.54 -10.66
CA THR A 276 5.26 4.20 -11.96
C THR A 276 5.60 5.40 -12.82
N CYS A 277 5.39 6.63 -12.31
CA CYS A 277 5.74 7.84 -13.02
C CYS A 277 7.26 8.04 -13.11
N HIS A 278 7.68 8.92 -14.01
CA HIS A 278 9.10 9.23 -14.22
C HIS A 278 9.80 9.66 -12.93
N ALA A 279 9.20 10.57 -12.14
CA ALA A 279 9.76 11.00 -10.86
C ALA A 279 10.03 9.80 -9.92
N ALA A 280 9.10 8.86 -9.85
CA ALA A 280 9.22 7.68 -9.00
C ALA A 280 10.33 6.73 -9.48
N ILE A 281 10.45 6.51 -10.78
CA ILE A 281 11.49 5.64 -11.38
C ILE A 281 12.87 6.22 -11.09
N ILE A 282 13.09 7.49 -11.41
CA ILE A 282 14.39 8.13 -11.23
C ILE A 282 14.75 8.26 -9.74
N ALA A 283 13.79 8.57 -8.86
CA ALA A 283 14.04 8.61 -7.42
C ALA A 283 14.56 7.26 -6.88
N ARG A 284 13.98 6.14 -7.35
CA ARG A 284 14.48 4.79 -6.99
C ARG A 284 15.88 4.52 -7.52
N GLU A 285 16.15 4.88 -8.77
CA GLU A 285 17.47 4.72 -9.39
C GLU A 285 18.55 5.54 -8.66
N LEU A 286 18.22 6.75 -8.27
CA LEU A 286 19.11 7.65 -7.53
C LEU A 286 19.18 7.34 -6.04
N GLY A 287 18.24 6.56 -5.51
CA GLY A 287 18.17 6.24 -4.08
C GLY A 287 17.80 7.44 -3.20
N ILE A 288 17.04 8.40 -3.72
CA ILE A 288 16.54 9.56 -2.97
C ILE A 288 15.04 9.43 -2.67
N PRO A 289 14.54 10.01 -1.57
CA PRO A 289 13.11 9.96 -1.29
C PRO A 289 12.33 10.82 -2.28
N ALA A 290 11.15 10.34 -2.68
CA ALA A 290 10.21 11.18 -3.41
C ALA A 290 8.79 10.98 -2.88
N VAL A 291 7.99 12.05 -2.93
CA VAL A 291 6.57 12.03 -2.62
C VAL A 291 5.82 12.54 -3.84
N VAL A 292 5.00 11.69 -4.43
CA VAL A 292 4.29 11.98 -5.68
C VAL A 292 2.78 12.01 -5.46
N GLY A 293 2.06 12.66 -6.36
CA GLY A 293 0.60 12.72 -6.27
C GLY A 293 0.07 13.58 -5.13
N CYS A 294 0.80 14.64 -4.75
CA CYS A 294 0.46 15.53 -3.63
C CYS A 294 -0.71 16.48 -3.93
N GLY A 295 -1.12 16.61 -5.18
CA GLY A 295 -2.21 17.49 -5.60
C GLY A 295 -1.79 18.95 -5.79
N ASN A 296 -1.34 19.63 -4.74
CA ASN A 296 -1.09 21.07 -4.72
C ASN A 296 0.20 21.49 -3.98
N ALA A 297 1.21 20.62 -3.96
CA ALA A 297 2.47 20.92 -3.27
C ALA A 297 3.16 22.20 -3.78
N THR A 298 3.07 22.48 -5.09
CA THR A 298 3.65 23.70 -5.69
C THR A 298 2.99 25.01 -5.22
N GLU A 299 1.77 24.93 -4.68
CA GLU A 299 1.04 26.07 -4.13
C GLU A 299 1.30 26.22 -2.62
N LEU A 300 1.38 25.11 -1.91
CA LEU A 300 1.51 25.07 -0.45
C LEU A 300 2.95 25.27 0.03
N LEU A 301 3.93 24.75 -0.72
CA LEU A 301 5.35 24.87 -0.39
C LEU A 301 5.94 26.11 -1.07
N LYS A 302 6.70 26.89 -0.31
CA LYS A 302 7.28 28.14 -0.79
C LYS A 302 8.76 28.00 -1.08
N ASP A 303 9.23 28.66 -2.13
CA ASP A 303 10.63 28.70 -2.52
C ASP A 303 11.52 29.15 -1.35
N GLY A 304 12.54 28.38 -1.04
CA GLY A 304 13.44 28.63 0.10
C GLY A 304 12.93 28.16 1.46
N GLN A 305 11.68 27.70 1.59
CA GLN A 305 11.15 27.11 2.82
C GLN A 305 11.93 25.83 3.14
N ARG A 306 12.42 25.69 4.38
CA ARG A 306 13.07 24.46 4.79
C ARG A 306 12.05 23.39 5.17
N VAL A 307 12.20 22.19 4.61
CA VAL A 307 11.27 21.09 4.82
C VAL A 307 12.01 19.77 4.99
N THR A 308 11.31 18.80 5.59
CA THR A 308 11.74 17.40 5.66
C THR A 308 10.74 16.54 4.91
N VAL A 309 11.23 15.78 3.94
CA VAL A 309 10.46 14.82 3.13
C VAL A 309 10.70 13.44 3.67
N SER A 310 9.70 12.82 4.25
CA SER A 310 9.78 11.47 4.83
C SER A 310 8.98 10.46 4.02
N CYS A 311 9.65 9.42 3.58
CA CYS A 311 9.06 8.20 3.03
C CYS A 311 9.18 7.01 4.00
N ALA A 312 9.54 7.24 5.26
CA ALA A 312 9.79 6.19 6.24
C ALA A 312 8.54 5.65 6.93
N GLU A 313 7.38 6.29 6.72
CA GLU A 313 6.11 6.00 7.42
C GLU A 313 5.20 4.99 6.69
N GLY A 314 5.67 4.37 5.63
CA GLY A 314 4.92 3.42 4.80
C GLY A 314 4.54 4.02 3.44
N ASP A 315 3.33 3.73 2.96
CA ASP A 315 2.86 4.15 1.63
C ASP A 315 2.59 5.65 1.51
N THR A 316 2.37 6.33 2.63
CA THR A 316 2.15 7.77 2.66
C THR A 316 3.48 8.48 2.88
N GLY A 317 3.86 9.33 1.95
CA GLY A 317 4.96 10.27 2.07
C GLY A 317 4.49 11.57 2.71
N LEU A 318 5.27 12.08 3.64
CA LEU A 318 4.94 13.28 4.41
C LEU A 318 6.01 14.36 4.20
N ILE A 319 5.56 15.58 4.00
CA ILE A 319 6.41 16.77 3.96
C ILE A 319 6.15 17.58 5.23
N PHE A 320 7.16 17.68 6.09
CA PHE A 320 7.11 18.40 7.34
C PHE A 320 7.72 19.79 7.22
N ASP A 321 7.19 20.74 7.99
CA ASP A 321 7.79 22.06 8.16
C ASP A 321 9.10 21.97 8.94
N GLY A 322 10.13 22.66 8.45
CA GLY A 322 11.46 22.66 9.04
C GLY A 322 12.33 21.45 8.69
N GLU A 323 13.61 21.54 9.02
CA GLU A 323 14.57 20.44 8.92
C GLU A 323 14.57 19.65 10.22
N LEU A 324 13.81 18.55 10.23
CA LEU A 324 13.72 17.65 11.38
C LEU A 324 14.95 16.72 11.43
N GLY A 325 15.45 16.48 12.63
CA GLY A 325 16.50 15.50 12.85
C GLY A 325 16.02 14.08 12.60
N PHE A 326 16.84 13.25 11.97
CA PHE A 326 16.59 11.83 11.79
C PHE A 326 17.85 10.98 11.95
N ASP A 327 17.68 9.72 12.32
CA ASP A 327 18.74 8.73 12.41
C ASP A 327 18.66 7.75 11.23
N ILE A 328 19.81 7.32 10.76
CA ILE A 328 19.93 6.23 9.79
C ILE A 328 20.55 5.04 10.50
N ARG A 329 19.77 3.98 10.70
CA ARG A 329 20.28 2.72 11.24
C ARG A 329 20.54 1.75 10.10
N GLN A 330 21.76 1.26 10.02
CA GLN A 330 22.16 0.22 9.08
C GLN A 330 22.24 -1.11 9.82
N ASN A 331 21.47 -2.08 9.37
CA ASN A 331 21.51 -3.44 9.88
C ASN A 331 21.95 -4.37 8.75
N SER A 332 23.01 -5.15 8.98
CA SER A 332 23.37 -6.26 8.09
C SER A 332 22.34 -7.37 8.25
N ILE A 333 21.80 -7.86 7.14
CA ILE A 333 20.88 -8.99 7.12
C ILE A 333 21.71 -10.25 6.87
N ASP A 334 22.41 -10.69 7.88
CA ASP A 334 23.11 -11.98 7.85
C ASP A 334 22.12 -13.11 8.14
N ALA A 335 22.48 -14.33 7.76
CA ALA A 335 21.67 -15.49 8.09
C ALA A 335 21.49 -15.61 9.62
N MET A 336 20.25 -15.70 10.07
CA MET A 336 19.96 -15.91 11.49
C MET A 336 20.50 -17.28 11.93
N PRO A 337 21.14 -17.38 13.10
CA PRO A 337 21.54 -18.68 13.64
C PRO A 337 20.30 -19.54 13.92
N GLU A 338 20.46 -20.86 13.90
CA GLU A 338 19.39 -21.75 14.38
C GLU A 338 19.11 -21.48 15.87
N LEU A 339 17.86 -21.20 16.17
CA LEU A 339 17.39 -20.92 17.53
C LEU A 339 16.43 -22.05 17.98
N PRO A 340 16.43 -22.39 19.27
CA PRO A 340 15.50 -23.39 19.80
C PRO A 340 14.03 -22.91 19.86
N PHE A 341 13.76 -21.69 19.44
CA PHE A 341 12.45 -21.04 19.36
C PHE A 341 12.34 -20.21 18.09
N LYS A 342 11.11 -19.87 17.72
CA LYS A 342 10.82 -19.08 16.53
C LYS A 342 10.77 -17.58 16.85
N ILE A 343 11.45 -16.77 16.05
CA ILE A 343 11.32 -15.31 16.09
C ILE A 343 10.24 -14.91 15.10
N MET A 344 9.12 -14.39 15.60
CA MET A 344 8.00 -13.92 14.81
C MET A 344 7.86 -12.42 14.92
N MET A 345 7.33 -11.78 13.88
CA MET A 345 7.22 -10.34 13.79
C MET A 345 5.88 -9.83 14.33
N ASN A 346 5.86 -8.62 14.85
CA ASN A 346 4.66 -7.82 15.05
C ASN A 346 4.51 -6.87 13.86
N VAL A 347 3.46 -7.04 13.07
CA VAL A 347 3.20 -6.22 11.89
C VAL A 347 1.81 -5.60 11.99
N GLY A 348 1.75 -4.28 12.16
CA GLY A 348 0.48 -3.56 12.23
C GLY A 348 0.07 -2.98 10.88
N ASN A 349 1.03 -2.49 10.10
CA ASN A 349 0.77 -1.80 8.84
C ASN A 349 0.96 -2.76 7.63
N PRO A 350 -0.12 -3.12 6.91
CA PRO A 350 -0.01 -3.96 5.71
C PRO A 350 0.87 -3.36 4.60
N ASP A 351 1.00 -2.04 4.52
CA ASP A 351 1.83 -1.35 3.53
C ASP A 351 3.32 -1.72 3.63
N ARG A 352 3.76 -2.14 4.81
CA ARG A 352 5.14 -2.55 5.08
C ARG A 352 5.35 -4.07 5.03
N ALA A 353 4.31 -4.83 4.73
CA ALA A 353 4.36 -6.29 4.79
C ALA A 353 5.42 -6.89 3.86
N PHE A 354 5.50 -6.40 2.63
CA PHE A 354 6.45 -6.91 1.64
C PHE A 354 7.90 -6.59 2.02
N ASP A 355 8.17 -5.40 2.59
CA ASP A 355 9.49 -5.06 3.11
C ASP A 355 9.89 -5.97 4.26
N PHE A 356 8.99 -6.14 5.22
CA PHE A 356 9.28 -6.93 6.42
C PHE A 356 9.41 -8.42 6.14
N ALA A 357 8.76 -8.93 5.08
CA ALA A 357 8.90 -10.32 4.66
C ALA A 357 10.33 -10.69 4.25
N HIS A 358 11.15 -9.71 3.84
CA HIS A 358 12.57 -9.93 3.51
C HIS A 358 13.47 -10.09 4.75
N LEU A 359 13.02 -9.66 5.92
CA LEU A 359 13.77 -9.84 7.16
C LEU A 359 13.77 -11.31 7.57
N PRO A 360 14.84 -11.82 8.22
CA PRO A 360 14.81 -13.14 8.83
C PRO A 360 13.68 -13.24 9.85
N ASN A 361 12.74 -14.17 9.63
CA ASN A 361 11.57 -14.33 10.48
C ASN A 361 10.95 -15.72 10.31
N GLU A 362 10.10 -16.10 11.27
CA GLU A 362 9.28 -17.32 11.22
C GLU A 362 7.77 -17.02 11.07
N GLY A 363 7.44 -15.84 10.55
CA GLY A 363 6.08 -15.38 10.33
C GLY A 363 5.68 -14.19 11.19
N VAL A 364 4.37 -13.95 11.29
CA VAL A 364 3.79 -12.84 12.06
C VAL A 364 3.08 -13.39 13.29
N GLY A 365 3.61 -13.08 14.46
CA GLY A 365 3.04 -13.45 15.75
C GLY A 365 1.87 -12.58 16.17
N LEU A 366 1.83 -11.33 15.70
CA LEU A 366 0.74 -10.41 15.98
C LEU A 366 0.54 -9.44 14.81
N ALA A 367 -0.59 -9.59 14.12
CA ALA A 367 -1.15 -8.59 13.21
C ALA A 367 -2.41 -8.00 13.85
N ARG A 368 -2.54 -6.66 13.84
CA ARG A 368 -3.64 -5.95 14.53
C ARG A 368 -4.61 -5.37 13.50
N LEU A 369 -5.88 -5.78 13.57
CA LEU A 369 -6.94 -5.24 12.70
C LEU A 369 -7.16 -3.74 12.90
N GLU A 370 -6.88 -3.20 14.08
CA GLU A 370 -7.06 -1.77 14.39
C GLU A 370 -6.29 -0.88 13.42
N PHE A 371 -5.10 -1.28 12.98
CA PHE A 371 -4.34 -0.52 11.98
C PHE A 371 -5.04 -0.47 10.63
N ILE A 372 -5.62 -1.59 10.20
CA ILE A 372 -6.39 -1.67 8.96
C ILE A 372 -7.66 -0.81 9.08
N ILE A 373 -8.40 -0.95 10.18
CA ILE A 373 -9.63 -0.22 10.42
C ILE A 373 -9.36 1.29 10.46
N ASN A 374 -8.34 1.74 11.18
CA ASN A 374 -8.01 3.17 11.28
C ASN A 374 -7.52 3.77 9.94
N ARG A 375 -6.61 3.09 9.25
CA ARG A 375 -5.94 3.66 8.08
C ARG A 375 -6.70 3.42 6.77
N MET A 376 -7.17 2.20 6.55
CA MET A 376 -7.76 1.81 5.28
C MET A 376 -9.28 2.04 5.25
N ILE A 377 -9.96 1.95 6.40
CA ILE A 377 -11.42 2.11 6.51
C ILE A 377 -11.76 3.51 7.03
N GLY A 378 -11.39 3.82 8.26
CA GLY A 378 -11.63 5.13 8.89
C GLY A 378 -13.09 5.40 9.29
N VAL A 379 -13.99 4.44 9.11
CA VAL A 379 -15.43 4.55 9.38
C VAL A 379 -15.85 3.50 10.40
N HIS A 380 -16.71 3.88 11.33
CA HIS A 380 -17.28 2.94 12.28
C HIS A 380 -18.17 1.91 11.56
N PRO A 381 -18.02 0.60 11.81
CA PRO A 381 -18.77 -0.43 11.08
C PRO A 381 -20.29 -0.28 11.19
N LYS A 382 -20.80 0.20 12.33
CA LYS A 382 -22.23 0.47 12.51
C LYS A 382 -22.74 1.58 11.60
N ALA A 383 -21.91 2.59 11.31
CA ALA A 383 -22.26 3.65 10.37
C ALA A 383 -22.42 3.11 8.93
N LEU A 384 -21.64 2.10 8.57
CA LEU A 384 -21.76 1.44 7.26
C LEU A 384 -22.98 0.53 7.19
N LEU A 385 -23.29 -0.19 8.27
CA LEU A 385 -24.51 -1.02 8.38
C LEU A 385 -25.78 -0.17 8.36
N ASN A 386 -25.75 1.04 8.92
CA ASN A 386 -26.87 1.98 9.00
C ASN A 386 -26.74 3.17 8.04
N PHE A 387 -26.11 2.98 6.90
CA PHE A 387 -25.71 4.05 5.98
C PHE A 387 -26.88 4.99 5.59
N ASP A 388 -28.06 4.45 5.30
CA ASP A 388 -29.21 5.24 4.90
C ASP A 388 -29.80 6.11 6.03
N GLY A 389 -29.60 5.71 7.27
CA GLY A 389 -30.05 6.42 8.46
C GLY A 389 -29.07 7.46 9.03
N LEU A 390 -27.93 7.68 8.37
CA LEU A 390 -26.90 8.60 8.85
C LEU A 390 -27.31 10.07 8.71
N PRO A 391 -26.88 10.97 9.62
CA PRO A 391 -26.94 12.41 9.40
C PRO A 391 -26.22 12.81 8.10
N ALA A 392 -26.71 13.85 7.42
CA ALA A 392 -26.27 14.22 6.07
C ALA A 392 -24.76 14.53 5.97
N ASP A 393 -24.19 15.17 6.98
CA ASP A 393 -22.76 15.49 7.07
C ASP A 393 -21.87 14.24 7.23
N VAL A 394 -22.30 13.31 8.08
CA VAL A 394 -21.65 12.02 8.27
C VAL A 394 -21.77 11.18 7.01
N LYS A 395 -22.98 11.11 6.41
CA LYS A 395 -23.23 10.38 5.17
C LYS A 395 -22.32 10.84 4.04
N SER A 396 -22.20 12.17 3.84
CA SER A 396 -21.30 12.74 2.83
C SER A 396 -19.83 12.38 3.07
N SER A 397 -19.39 12.33 4.33
CA SER A 397 -18.03 11.91 4.68
C SER A 397 -17.79 10.43 4.38
N VAL A 398 -18.79 9.59 4.66
CA VAL A 398 -18.74 8.15 4.35
C VAL A 398 -18.71 7.93 2.82
N GLU A 399 -19.58 8.61 2.05
CA GLU A 399 -19.64 8.51 0.57
C GLU A 399 -18.28 8.76 -0.08
N LYS A 400 -17.55 9.77 0.39
CA LYS A 400 -16.19 10.05 -0.10
C LYS A 400 -15.21 8.91 0.21
N ARG A 401 -15.39 8.27 1.36
CA ARG A 401 -14.49 7.23 1.82
C ARG A 401 -14.69 5.89 1.11
N ILE A 402 -15.94 5.55 0.77
CA ILE A 402 -16.31 4.30 0.10
C ILE A 402 -16.21 4.36 -1.43
N ALA A 403 -15.71 5.45 -2.00
CA ALA A 403 -15.55 5.60 -3.44
C ALA A 403 -14.85 4.39 -4.07
N GLY A 404 -15.37 3.92 -5.20
CA GLY A 404 -14.88 2.72 -5.88
C GLY A 404 -15.52 1.40 -5.41
N TYR A 405 -16.39 1.43 -4.40
CA TYR A 405 -17.12 0.27 -3.89
C TYR A 405 -18.63 0.48 -4.03
N ASP A 406 -19.33 -0.56 -4.47
CA ASP A 406 -20.78 -0.49 -4.77
C ASP A 406 -21.64 -0.45 -3.50
N ASP A 407 -21.14 -0.99 -2.39
CA ASP A 407 -21.88 -1.17 -1.16
C ASP A 407 -21.03 -0.79 0.07
N PRO A 408 -21.58 0.01 1.00
CA PRO A 408 -20.85 0.43 2.20
C PRO A 408 -20.36 -0.73 3.08
N VAL A 409 -21.18 -1.78 3.23
CA VAL A 409 -20.84 -2.97 4.01
C VAL A 409 -19.74 -3.76 3.32
N ASN A 410 -19.87 -3.93 2.00
CA ASN A 410 -18.85 -4.61 1.20
C ASN A 410 -17.49 -3.86 1.26
N PHE A 411 -17.51 -2.53 1.26
CA PHE A 411 -16.30 -1.73 1.46
C PHE A 411 -15.56 -2.13 2.75
N TYR A 412 -16.26 -2.27 3.88
CA TYR A 412 -15.63 -2.64 5.15
C TYR A 412 -14.98 -4.04 5.07
N VAL A 413 -15.75 -5.01 4.56
CA VAL A 413 -15.26 -6.39 4.42
C VAL A 413 -14.06 -6.46 3.47
N GLU A 414 -14.15 -5.83 2.29
CA GLU A 414 -13.09 -5.85 1.29
C GLU A 414 -11.81 -5.16 1.81
N LYS A 415 -11.90 -4.06 2.54
CA LYS A 415 -10.73 -3.41 3.13
C LYS A 415 -10.05 -4.27 4.20
N LEU A 416 -10.80 -4.98 5.00
CA LEU A 416 -10.23 -5.98 5.92
C LEU A 416 -9.57 -7.12 5.16
N VAL A 417 -10.23 -7.65 4.12
CA VAL A 417 -9.65 -8.68 3.24
C VAL A 417 -8.34 -8.20 2.63
N GLU A 418 -8.31 -6.99 2.08
CA GLU A 418 -7.12 -6.39 1.46
C GLU A 418 -5.95 -6.30 2.45
N GLY A 419 -6.19 -5.79 3.65
CA GLY A 419 -5.15 -5.68 4.66
C GLY A 419 -4.61 -7.05 5.13
N VAL A 420 -5.51 -7.96 5.47
CA VAL A 420 -5.12 -9.29 5.98
C VAL A 420 -4.53 -10.17 4.88
N SER A 421 -5.09 -10.17 3.68
CA SER A 421 -4.55 -10.96 2.56
C SER A 421 -3.15 -10.47 2.12
N THR A 422 -2.90 -9.16 2.19
CA THR A 422 -1.57 -8.60 1.93
C THR A 422 -0.54 -9.12 2.94
N LEU A 423 -0.87 -9.14 4.23
CA LEU A 423 -0.03 -9.73 5.26
C LEU A 423 0.17 -11.24 5.02
N ALA A 424 -0.91 -11.96 4.80
CA ALA A 424 -0.85 -13.40 4.59
C ALA A 424 -0.02 -13.78 3.36
N ALA A 425 -0.17 -13.06 2.25
CA ALA A 425 0.57 -13.30 1.02
C ALA A 425 2.07 -12.95 1.16
N ALA A 426 2.40 -11.85 1.85
CA ALA A 426 3.78 -11.42 2.08
C ALA A 426 4.60 -12.47 2.84
N PHE A 427 3.98 -13.15 3.81
CA PHE A 427 4.64 -14.14 4.66
C PHE A 427 4.35 -15.59 4.27
N TRP A 428 3.55 -15.84 3.21
CA TRP A 428 3.26 -17.19 2.74
C TRP A 428 4.53 -18.02 2.53
N PRO A 429 4.58 -19.31 2.96
CA PRO A 429 3.58 -20.09 3.72
C PRO A 429 3.68 -19.97 5.25
N LYS A 430 4.49 -19.02 5.77
CA LYS A 430 4.68 -18.84 7.20
C LYS A 430 3.39 -18.30 7.85
N LYS A 431 3.21 -18.61 9.13
CA LYS A 431 2.04 -18.19 9.91
C LYS A 431 1.86 -16.68 9.97
N VAL A 432 0.62 -16.25 9.92
CA VAL A 432 0.19 -14.89 10.25
C VAL A 432 -0.96 -14.97 11.25
N ILE A 433 -0.69 -14.59 12.49
CA ILE A 433 -1.70 -14.59 13.55
C ILE A 433 -2.35 -13.21 13.59
N VAL A 434 -3.64 -13.16 13.25
CA VAL A 434 -4.42 -11.93 13.16
C VAL A 434 -5.25 -11.77 14.42
N ARG A 435 -4.96 -10.73 15.21
CA ARG A 435 -5.79 -10.36 16.35
C ARG A 435 -7.03 -9.63 15.85
N LEU A 436 -8.19 -10.16 16.19
CA LEU A 436 -9.48 -9.52 15.95
C LEU A 436 -9.54 -8.18 16.68
N SER A 437 -10.41 -7.27 16.26
CA SER A 437 -10.39 -5.87 16.72
C SER A 437 -10.48 -5.74 18.23
N ASP A 438 -9.61 -4.90 18.81
CA ASP A 438 -9.50 -4.62 20.23
C ASP A 438 -9.56 -3.10 20.51
N PHE A 439 -10.43 -2.39 19.80
CA PHE A 439 -10.70 -1.00 20.10
C PHE A 439 -11.49 -0.83 21.40
N LYS A 440 -11.09 0.16 22.15
CA LYS A 440 -11.89 0.69 23.27
C LYS A 440 -13.00 1.60 22.71
N SER A 441 -14.04 1.87 23.50
CA SER A 441 -15.16 2.73 23.10
C SER A 441 -14.73 4.13 22.65
N ASN A 442 -13.78 4.75 23.33
CA ASN A 442 -13.23 6.05 22.95
C ASN A 442 -12.45 6.01 21.62
N GLU A 443 -11.80 4.88 21.28
CA GLU A 443 -11.09 4.70 20.03
C GLU A 443 -12.08 4.50 18.86
N TYR A 444 -13.10 3.66 19.03
CA TYR A 444 -14.17 3.51 18.05
C TYR A 444 -14.96 4.81 17.83
N ALA A 445 -15.17 5.62 18.90
CA ALA A 445 -15.85 6.90 18.81
C ALA A 445 -15.12 7.91 17.90
N ASN A 446 -13.80 7.77 17.71
CA ASN A 446 -13.00 8.63 16.85
C ASN A 446 -13.13 8.31 15.34
N LEU A 447 -13.68 7.15 14.99
CA LEU A 447 -13.97 6.82 13.60
C LEU A 447 -15.16 7.64 13.09
N ILE A 448 -15.24 7.83 11.77
CA ILE A 448 -16.37 8.54 11.14
C ILE A 448 -17.69 7.86 11.56
N GLY A 449 -18.61 8.63 12.12
CA GLY A 449 -19.88 8.13 12.65
C GLY A 449 -19.80 7.44 14.02
N GLY A 450 -18.61 7.24 14.60
CA GLY A 450 -18.43 6.47 15.82
C GLY A 450 -19.15 7.04 17.05
N LYS A 451 -19.19 8.36 17.19
CA LYS A 451 -19.88 9.04 18.30
C LYS A 451 -21.40 8.78 18.35
N LEU A 452 -21.99 8.33 17.25
CA LEU A 452 -23.41 7.98 17.18
C LEU A 452 -23.74 6.65 17.88
N TYR A 453 -22.73 5.77 18.03
CA TYR A 453 -22.95 4.38 18.44
C TYR A 453 -22.16 3.95 19.66
N GLU A 454 -21.08 4.67 20.01
CA GLU A 454 -20.25 4.28 21.13
C GLU A 454 -20.70 4.92 22.44
N PRO A 455 -20.73 4.14 23.55
CA PRO A 455 -21.01 4.67 24.86
C PRO A 455 -19.85 5.51 25.38
N GLU A 456 -20.15 6.49 26.24
CA GLU A 456 -19.15 7.13 27.07
C GLU A 456 -18.86 6.24 28.30
N GLU A 457 -17.60 5.89 28.50
CA GLU A 457 -17.16 5.07 29.63
C GLU A 457 -16.12 5.85 30.47
N GLU A 458 -16.23 5.79 31.78
CA GLU A 458 -15.24 6.41 32.69
C GLU A 458 -13.86 5.78 32.54
N ASN A 459 -13.79 4.47 32.31
CA ASN A 459 -12.55 3.73 32.12
C ASN A 459 -12.68 2.77 30.92
N PRO A 460 -12.50 3.26 29.68
CA PRO A 460 -12.60 2.43 28.48
C PRO A 460 -11.59 1.27 28.44
N MET A 461 -10.47 1.38 29.15
CA MET A 461 -9.46 0.32 29.23
C MET A 461 -10.01 -0.96 29.87
N LEU A 462 -10.90 -0.84 30.85
CA LEU A 462 -11.56 -1.94 31.56
C LEU A 462 -12.98 -2.20 31.07
N GLY A 463 -13.44 -1.44 30.08
CA GLY A 463 -14.81 -1.39 29.63
C GLY A 463 -15.13 -2.34 28.47
N PHE A 464 -15.90 -1.82 27.54
CA PHE A 464 -16.50 -2.52 26.41
C PHE A 464 -15.48 -2.74 25.28
N ARG A 465 -14.68 -3.80 25.39
CA ARG A 465 -13.62 -4.14 24.43
C ARG A 465 -13.46 -5.68 24.32
N GLY A 466 -12.85 -6.13 23.20
CA GLY A 466 -12.51 -7.53 22.97
C GLY A 466 -13.72 -8.45 22.94
N ALA A 467 -13.60 -9.63 23.56
CA ALA A 467 -14.61 -10.67 23.55
C ALA A 467 -16.01 -10.22 23.97
N SER A 468 -16.11 -9.39 25.01
CA SER A 468 -17.42 -8.88 25.50
C SER A 468 -18.15 -8.06 24.43
N ARG A 469 -17.41 -7.34 23.59
CA ARG A 469 -17.95 -6.56 22.47
C ARG A 469 -18.53 -7.46 21.38
N TYR A 470 -17.82 -8.53 21.01
CA TYR A 470 -18.22 -9.43 19.93
C TYR A 470 -19.53 -10.16 20.21
N ILE A 471 -19.75 -10.56 21.45
CA ILE A 471 -20.96 -11.29 21.87
C ILE A 471 -22.14 -10.39 22.21
N SER A 472 -21.92 -9.07 22.31
CA SER A 472 -22.97 -8.09 22.61
C SER A 472 -23.92 -7.89 21.43
N ASP A 473 -25.21 -7.78 21.70
CA ASP A 473 -26.23 -7.47 20.70
C ASP A 473 -25.98 -6.14 19.99
N SER A 474 -25.33 -5.19 20.66
CA SER A 474 -25.01 -3.87 20.09
C SER A 474 -23.87 -3.90 19.06
N PHE A 475 -23.03 -4.94 19.03
CA PHE A 475 -21.86 -5.00 18.16
C PHE A 475 -21.73 -6.31 17.35
N ARG A 476 -22.53 -7.32 17.64
CA ARG A 476 -22.43 -8.66 17.02
C ARG A 476 -22.50 -8.61 15.50
N ASP A 477 -23.34 -7.76 14.92
CA ASP A 477 -23.45 -7.54 13.49
C ASP A 477 -22.18 -6.92 12.87
N CYS A 478 -21.49 -6.06 13.62
CA CYS A 478 -20.19 -5.52 13.21
C CYS A 478 -19.10 -6.60 13.25
N PHE A 479 -19.11 -7.43 14.29
CA PHE A 479 -18.17 -8.55 14.40
C PHE A 479 -18.34 -9.59 13.30
N GLU A 480 -19.58 -9.82 12.84
CA GLU A 480 -19.84 -10.66 11.67
C GLU A 480 -19.07 -10.20 10.43
N LEU A 481 -18.88 -8.89 10.23
CA LEU A 481 -18.13 -8.36 9.10
C LEU A 481 -16.64 -8.74 9.19
N GLU A 482 -16.04 -8.71 10.37
CA GLU A 482 -14.68 -9.20 10.59
C GLU A 482 -14.56 -10.70 10.25
N CYS A 483 -15.53 -11.50 10.71
CA CYS A 483 -15.56 -12.94 10.44
C CYS A 483 -15.71 -13.24 8.94
N ARG A 484 -16.56 -12.50 8.24
CA ARG A 484 -16.72 -12.62 6.78
C ARG A 484 -15.41 -12.35 6.05
N ALA A 485 -14.67 -11.33 6.48
CA ALA A 485 -13.37 -11.00 5.90
C ALA A 485 -12.35 -12.11 6.14
N MET A 486 -12.22 -12.62 7.37
CA MET A 486 -11.29 -13.71 7.70
C MET A 486 -11.62 -14.99 6.94
N LYS A 487 -12.90 -15.33 6.84
CA LYS A 487 -13.38 -16.48 6.06
C LYS A 487 -13.02 -16.32 4.57
N LYS A 488 -13.25 -15.15 3.98
CA LYS A 488 -12.89 -14.89 2.59
C LYS A 488 -11.39 -15.08 2.34
N VAL A 489 -10.53 -14.54 3.20
CA VAL A 489 -9.07 -14.69 3.08
C VAL A 489 -8.66 -16.17 3.16
N ARG A 490 -9.17 -16.92 4.14
CA ARG A 490 -8.78 -18.30 4.35
C ARG A 490 -9.36 -19.27 3.35
N ASP A 491 -10.70 -19.25 3.18
CA ASP A 491 -11.42 -20.27 2.45
C ASP A 491 -11.56 -19.95 0.95
N VAL A 492 -11.82 -18.68 0.61
CA VAL A 492 -12.02 -18.28 -0.78
C VAL A 492 -10.68 -18.00 -1.47
N MET A 493 -9.83 -17.17 -0.87
CA MET A 493 -8.49 -16.88 -1.43
C MET A 493 -7.48 -18.00 -1.17
N GLY A 494 -7.75 -18.91 -0.23
CA GLY A 494 -6.88 -20.05 0.08
C GLY A 494 -5.63 -19.69 0.89
N LEU A 495 -5.59 -18.53 1.54
CA LEU A 495 -4.49 -18.10 2.41
C LEU A 495 -4.67 -18.69 3.83
N THR A 496 -4.53 -20.00 3.91
CA THR A 496 -4.77 -20.78 5.14
C THR A 496 -3.69 -20.62 6.21
N ASN A 497 -2.62 -19.89 5.93
CA ASN A 497 -1.60 -19.51 6.90
C ASN A 497 -2.07 -18.43 7.91
N VAL A 498 -3.27 -17.88 7.75
CA VAL A 498 -3.90 -16.99 8.72
C VAL A 498 -4.48 -17.79 9.87
N GLU A 499 -4.06 -17.48 11.10
CA GLU A 499 -4.66 -17.93 12.36
C GLU A 499 -5.35 -16.74 13.04
N LEU A 500 -6.34 -16.99 13.87
CA LEU A 500 -7.08 -15.92 14.57
C LEU A 500 -6.65 -15.82 16.03
N MET A 501 -6.67 -14.59 16.56
CA MET A 501 -6.41 -14.33 17.97
C MET A 501 -7.56 -13.51 18.55
N VAL A 502 -8.12 -13.97 19.67
CA VAL A 502 -9.21 -13.31 20.39
C VAL A 502 -8.62 -12.49 21.54
N PRO A 503 -8.80 -11.15 21.56
CA PRO A 503 -8.31 -10.31 22.62
C PRO A 503 -9.29 -10.22 23.79
N PHE A 504 -8.78 -9.96 24.96
CA PHE A 504 -9.47 -9.52 26.17
C PHE A 504 -10.67 -10.41 26.57
N VAL A 505 -10.40 -11.69 26.76
CA VAL A 505 -11.37 -12.70 27.19
C VAL A 505 -11.34 -12.80 28.71
N ARG A 506 -12.38 -12.33 29.37
CA ARG A 506 -12.41 -12.21 30.85
C ARG A 506 -12.78 -13.52 31.55
N THR A 507 -13.72 -14.26 30.97
CA THR A 507 -14.33 -15.41 31.62
C THR A 507 -14.40 -16.62 30.68
N LEU A 508 -14.54 -17.82 31.23
CA LEU A 508 -14.77 -19.04 30.46
C LEU A 508 -16.09 -18.97 29.66
N GLY A 509 -17.11 -18.29 30.22
CA GLY A 509 -18.37 -18.05 29.54
C GLY A 509 -18.21 -17.19 28.27
N GLU A 510 -17.41 -16.12 28.33
CA GLU A 510 -17.07 -15.32 27.15
C GLU A 510 -16.28 -16.16 26.13
N ALA A 511 -15.32 -16.98 26.59
CA ALA A 511 -14.54 -17.85 25.73
C ALA A 511 -15.45 -18.81 24.93
N SER A 512 -16.36 -19.51 25.62
CA SER A 512 -17.31 -20.41 24.97
C SER A 512 -18.18 -19.67 23.95
N GLN A 513 -18.75 -18.52 24.32
CA GLN A 513 -19.63 -17.75 23.43
C GLN A 513 -18.90 -17.23 22.20
N VAL A 514 -17.65 -16.77 22.31
CA VAL A 514 -16.87 -16.30 21.15
C VAL A 514 -16.53 -17.44 20.21
N ILE A 515 -16.12 -18.60 20.74
CA ILE A 515 -15.84 -19.79 19.91
C ILE A 515 -17.09 -20.24 19.17
N ASP A 516 -18.25 -20.29 19.84
CA ASP A 516 -19.54 -20.62 19.23
C ASP A 516 -19.92 -19.59 18.15
N LEU A 517 -19.68 -18.31 18.40
CA LEU A 517 -19.99 -17.24 17.46
C LEU A 517 -19.10 -17.30 16.22
N LEU A 518 -17.80 -17.55 16.38
CA LEU A 518 -16.88 -17.79 15.27
C LEU A 518 -17.35 -18.98 14.41
N ALA A 519 -17.72 -20.10 15.04
CA ALA A 519 -18.23 -21.27 14.35
C ALA A 519 -19.53 -20.96 13.58
N LYS A 520 -20.44 -20.20 14.19
CA LYS A 520 -21.68 -19.73 13.56
C LYS A 520 -21.41 -18.93 12.28
N TYR A 521 -20.36 -18.10 12.27
CA TYR A 521 -19.97 -17.29 11.12
C TYR A 521 -19.01 -18.02 10.16
N GLY A 522 -18.85 -19.35 10.33
CA GLY A 522 -18.09 -20.20 9.42
C GLY A 522 -16.58 -20.25 9.69
N LEU A 523 -16.15 -19.86 10.89
CA LEU A 523 -14.76 -19.92 11.37
C LEU A 523 -14.66 -20.92 12.51
N LYS A 524 -14.94 -22.18 12.23
CA LYS A 524 -14.90 -23.25 13.23
C LYS A 524 -13.47 -23.70 13.48
N ARG A 525 -13.07 -23.67 14.75
CA ARG A 525 -11.76 -24.17 15.21
C ARG A 525 -11.51 -25.59 14.72
N GLY A 526 -10.34 -25.82 14.12
CA GLY A 526 -9.93 -27.11 13.55
C GLY A 526 -10.36 -27.35 12.10
N GLU A 527 -11.39 -26.66 11.60
CA GLU A 527 -11.78 -26.78 10.19
C GLU A 527 -10.75 -26.06 9.28
N ASN A 528 -10.38 -26.70 8.17
CA ASN A 528 -9.35 -26.22 7.23
C ASN A 528 -8.04 -25.81 7.94
N GLY A 529 -7.69 -26.48 9.05
CA GLY A 529 -6.50 -26.16 9.83
C GLY A 529 -6.57 -24.85 10.60
N LEU A 530 -7.77 -24.25 10.80
CA LEU A 530 -7.93 -23.03 11.55
C LEU A 530 -7.57 -23.24 13.02
N ARG A 531 -6.58 -22.50 13.49
CA ARG A 531 -6.26 -22.37 14.91
C ARG A 531 -6.79 -21.05 15.44
N VAL A 532 -7.32 -21.07 16.66
CA VAL A 532 -7.80 -19.88 17.36
C VAL A 532 -6.99 -19.74 18.65
N ILE A 533 -6.25 -18.63 18.72
CA ILE A 533 -5.36 -18.28 19.83
C ILE A 533 -6.08 -17.30 20.75
N MET A 534 -5.84 -17.35 22.04
CA MET A 534 -6.30 -16.32 22.98
C MET A 534 -5.16 -15.40 23.38
N MET A 535 -5.41 -14.09 23.43
CA MET A 535 -4.50 -13.17 24.10
C MET A 535 -4.61 -13.38 25.60
N CYS A 536 -3.56 -13.90 26.21
CA CYS A 536 -3.45 -14.06 27.66
C CYS A 536 -2.93 -12.76 28.26
N GLU A 537 -3.84 -11.93 28.73
CA GLU A 537 -3.54 -10.55 29.13
C GLU A 537 -4.28 -10.08 30.39
N LEU A 538 -5.18 -10.93 30.93
CA LEU A 538 -5.85 -10.70 32.20
C LEU A 538 -5.35 -11.71 33.24
N PRO A 539 -5.26 -11.34 34.53
CA PRO A 539 -4.92 -12.29 35.59
C PRO A 539 -5.80 -13.54 35.62
N SER A 540 -7.10 -13.42 35.28
CA SER A 540 -8.01 -14.56 35.17
C SER A 540 -7.56 -15.58 34.12
N ASN A 541 -6.91 -15.14 33.04
CA ASN A 541 -6.42 -16.05 32.00
C ASN A 541 -5.27 -16.93 32.50
N ALA A 542 -4.36 -16.36 33.28
CA ALA A 542 -3.25 -17.12 33.86
C ALA A 542 -3.72 -18.06 34.98
N LEU A 543 -4.68 -17.63 35.81
CA LEU A 543 -5.22 -18.43 36.91
C LEU A 543 -6.02 -19.65 36.43
N LEU A 544 -6.72 -19.54 35.31
CA LEU A 544 -7.56 -20.59 34.72
C LEU A 544 -7.01 -21.03 33.35
N ALA A 545 -5.68 -21.11 33.22
CA ALA A 545 -5.03 -21.35 31.95
C ALA A 545 -5.44 -22.69 31.31
N ASP A 546 -5.52 -23.77 32.11
CA ASP A 546 -5.91 -25.10 31.62
C ASP A 546 -7.35 -25.11 31.10
N GLU A 547 -8.26 -24.42 31.79
CA GLU A 547 -9.67 -24.34 31.42
C GLU A 547 -9.87 -23.47 30.15
N PHE A 548 -9.13 -22.37 30.00
CA PHE A 548 -9.17 -21.60 28.76
C PHE A 548 -8.62 -22.38 27.55
N LEU A 549 -7.65 -23.25 27.75
CA LEU A 549 -7.09 -24.10 26.68
C LEU A 549 -8.06 -25.19 26.18
N GLU A 550 -9.17 -25.43 26.84
CA GLU A 550 -10.26 -26.21 26.28
C GLU A 550 -10.93 -25.54 25.08
N PHE A 551 -10.95 -24.19 25.07
CA PHE A 551 -11.57 -23.36 24.03
C PHE A 551 -10.58 -22.90 22.94
N PHE A 552 -9.31 -22.74 23.28
CA PHE A 552 -8.29 -22.16 22.42
C PHE A 552 -7.14 -23.14 22.14
N ASP A 553 -6.45 -22.95 21.02
CA ASP A 553 -5.32 -23.78 20.59
C ASP A 553 -3.97 -23.32 21.18
N GLY A 554 -3.97 -22.24 21.92
CA GLY A 554 -2.80 -21.68 22.58
C GLY A 554 -3.00 -20.24 23.01
N PHE A 555 -1.94 -19.67 23.58
CA PHE A 555 -1.92 -18.30 24.09
C PHE A 555 -0.91 -17.43 23.35
N SER A 556 -1.24 -16.16 23.25
CA SER A 556 -0.29 -15.07 23.00
C SER A 556 -0.27 -14.22 24.28
N ILE A 557 0.90 -14.00 24.85
CA ILE A 557 1.01 -13.28 26.12
C ILE A 557 1.02 -11.79 25.87
N GLY A 558 -0.01 -11.08 26.35
CA GLY A 558 -0.13 -9.61 26.35
C GLY A 558 0.44 -9.02 27.64
N SER A 559 1.77 -8.96 27.75
CA SER A 559 2.46 -8.54 28.98
C SER A 559 2.09 -7.14 29.45
N ASN A 560 1.78 -6.22 28.53
CA ASN A 560 1.40 -4.85 28.87
C ASN A 560 0.08 -4.79 29.67
N ASP A 561 -0.98 -5.39 29.14
CA ASP A 561 -2.27 -5.42 29.84
C ASP A 561 -2.19 -6.31 31.09
N MET A 562 -1.46 -7.43 31.03
CA MET A 562 -1.22 -8.28 32.20
C MET A 562 -0.54 -7.49 33.34
N THR A 563 0.49 -6.74 33.06
CA THR A 563 1.19 -5.92 34.06
C THR A 563 0.28 -4.84 34.62
N GLN A 564 -0.41 -4.10 33.76
CA GLN A 564 -1.35 -3.06 34.14
C GLN A 564 -2.42 -3.59 35.10
N LEU A 565 -3.03 -4.71 34.76
CA LEU A 565 -4.14 -5.28 35.53
C LEU A 565 -3.65 -5.97 36.81
N THR A 566 -2.50 -6.60 36.79
CA THR A 566 -1.89 -7.23 37.97
C THR A 566 -1.52 -6.19 39.02
N LEU A 567 -0.96 -5.05 38.62
CA LEU A 567 -0.51 -4.00 39.52
C LEU A 567 -1.62 -2.95 39.78
N GLY A 568 -2.75 -3.03 39.09
CA GLY A 568 -3.87 -2.10 39.26
C GLY A 568 -3.50 -0.67 38.89
N LEU A 569 -2.74 -0.46 37.83
CA LEU A 569 -2.28 0.86 37.39
C LEU A 569 -2.60 1.11 35.92
N ASP A 570 -2.73 2.38 35.57
CA ASP A 570 -2.84 2.83 34.20
C ASP A 570 -1.45 3.20 33.65
N ARG A 571 -0.96 2.45 32.66
CA ARG A 571 0.36 2.67 32.01
C ARG A 571 0.46 4.02 31.30
N ASP A 572 -0.68 4.61 30.92
CA ASP A 572 -0.74 5.89 30.21
C ASP A 572 -0.85 7.09 31.17
N SER A 573 -0.96 6.83 32.48
CA SER A 573 -0.99 7.89 33.50
C SER A 573 0.39 8.52 33.68
N GLY A 574 0.52 9.80 33.35
CA GLY A 574 1.77 10.55 33.51
C GLY A 574 2.30 10.60 34.96
N ILE A 575 1.45 10.29 35.95
CA ILE A 575 1.80 10.34 37.37
C ILE A 575 2.37 9.01 37.88
N ILE A 576 1.73 7.89 37.54
CA ILE A 576 2.07 6.56 38.06
C ILE A 576 2.69 5.60 37.08
N ALA A 577 2.85 5.99 35.79
CA ALA A 577 3.44 5.14 34.75
C ALA A 577 4.85 4.61 35.13
N HIS A 578 5.57 5.31 36.00
CA HIS A 578 6.87 4.88 36.52
C HIS A 578 6.83 3.59 37.36
N LEU A 579 5.63 3.21 37.85
CA LEU A 579 5.40 1.97 38.62
C LEU A 579 5.17 0.75 37.67
N PHE A 580 5.01 0.99 36.37
CA PHE A 580 4.83 -0.07 35.40
C PHE A 580 6.15 -0.81 35.20
N ASP A 581 6.22 -2.04 35.72
CA ASP A 581 7.39 -2.91 35.55
C ASP A 581 6.95 -4.37 35.35
N GLU A 582 7.13 -4.86 34.14
CA GLU A 582 6.86 -6.26 33.77
C GLU A 582 7.72 -7.28 34.54
N ARG A 583 8.82 -6.83 35.13
CA ARG A 583 9.71 -7.69 35.94
C ARG A 583 9.24 -7.81 37.39
N ASN A 584 8.14 -7.15 37.78
CA ASN A 584 7.56 -7.28 39.11
C ASN A 584 7.28 -8.77 39.43
N PRO A 585 7.61 -9.25 40.65
CA PRO A 585 7.44 -10.66 41.00
C PRO A 585 6.00 -11.17 40.84
N ALA A 586 4.98 -10.34 41.07
CA ALA A 586 3.59 -10.72 40.87
C ALA A 586 3.25 -10.94 39.40
N VAL A 587 3.76 -10.04 38.53
CA VAL A 587 3.60 -10.16 37.08
C VAL A 587 4.29 -11.41 36.55
N LYS A 588 5.56 -11.62 36.94
CA LYS A 588 6.32 -12.83 36.56
C LYS A 588 5.66 -14.15 36.96
N LYS A 589 4.89 -14.18 38.05
CA LYS A 589 4.14 -15.37 38.45
C LYS A 589 2.95 -15.67 37.54
N LEU A 590 2.39 -14.65 36.91
CA LEU A 590 1.26 -14.81 35.99
C LEU A 590 1.72 -15.07 34.55
N LEU A 591 2.90 -14.55 34.16
CA LEU A 591 3.54 -14.84 32.89
C LEU A 591 4.20 -16.22 32.88
#